data_bd5b12d513f78ffe9a4ccb6011ceab5b
#
_entry.id   bd5b12d513f78ffe9a4ccb6011ceab5b
#
_cell.length_a   1.000
_cell.length_b   1.000
_cell.length_c   1.000
_cell.angle_alpha   90.00
_cell.angle_beta   90.00
_cell.angle_gamma   90.00
#
_symmetry.space_group_name_H-M   'P 1'
#
loop_
_entity.id
_entity.type
_entity.pdbx_description
1 polymer ?
#
loop_
_entity_poly.entity_id
_entity_poly.type
_entity_poly.pdbx_seq_one_letter_code
_entity_poly.pdbx_strand_id
1 'polypeptide(L)'
;MTDVWYFAYGSNMDRARLETARLIPEGLQVKDRVLGFVAGWQLVFAKPWAKFAGGGAAHIMPYAQDAIYGTLNLIDARGLDVLDRYEGVAGGHYRRAPLRVMLPLSGDVVESVVYLADGELDPSLKPPRFYLDHLLAGRDLLPADYVARLEAFETLPVFSEG
;
A
#
# COMPACT_ATOMS: atom_id res chain seq x y z
N MET A 1 24.82 5.49 3.21
CA MET A 1 23.51 4.81 3.24
C MET A 1 22.42 5.85 3.18
N THR A 2 21.50 5.69 2.26
CA THR A 2 20.45 6.66 2.01
C THR A 2 19.12 6.09 2.47
N ASP A 3 18.40 6.86 3.28
CA ASP A 3 17.05 6.51 3.67
C ASP A 3 16.06 7.16 2.72
N VAL A 4 14.94 6.48 2.51
CA VAL A 4 13.83 6.96 1.66
C VAL A 4 12.51 6.78 2.39
N TRP A 5 11.56 7.64 2.07
CA TRP A 5 10.18 7.46 2.49
C TRP A 5 9.46 6.57 1.47
N TYR A 6 8.88 5.49 1.96
CA TYR A 6 8.01 4.61 1.19
C TYR A 6 6.57 4.78 1.65
N PHE A 7 5.68 5.12 0.73
CA PHE A 7 4.26 5.29 1.02
C PHE A 7 3.52 3.99 0.73
N ALA A 8 2.96 3.40 1.77
CA ALA A 8 2.13 2.19 1.67
C ALA A 8 0.66 2.58 1.80
N TYR A 9 -0.12 2.28 0.79
CA TYR A 9 -1.58 2.49 0.77
C TYR A 9 -2.35 1.17 0.78
N GLY A 10 -1.67 0.05 0.58
CA GLY A 10 -2.23 -1.28 0.46
C GLY A 10 -1.78 -2.21 1.60
N SER A 11 -1.45 -3.45 1.27
CA SER A 11 -1.19 -4.48 2.27
C SER A 11 0.02 -4.21 3.17
N ASN A 12 0.98 -3.40 2.72
CA ASN A 12 2.15 -3.03 3.52
C ASN A 12 1.84 -1.96 4.59
N MET A 13 0.59 -1.51 4.70
CA MET A 13 0.15 -0.80 5.89
C MET A 13 0.15 -1.70 7.14
N ASP A 14 0.13 -3.00 6.95
CA ASP A 14 0.40 -3.97 8.00
C ASP A 14 1.90 -3.97 8.28
N ARG A 15 2.30 -3.41 9.43
CA ARG A 15 3.70 -3.30 9.82
C ARG A 15 4.38 -4.67 9.90
N ALA A 16 3.70 -5.69 10.41
CA ALA A 16 4.26 -7.04 10.50
C ALA A 16 4.53 -7.61 9.10
N ARG A 17 3.66 -7.34 8.14
CA ARG A 17 3.87 -7.78 6.75
C ARG A 17 5.06 -7.07 6.13
N LEU A 18 5.16 -5.77 6.28
CA LEU A 18 6.26 -4.98 5.71
C LEU A 18 7.59 -5.30 6.39
N GLU A 19 7.63 -5.22 7.70
CA GLU A 19 8.88 -5.32 8.46
C GLU A 19 9.27 -6.77 8.71
N THR A 20 8.41 -7.53 9.37
CA THR A 20 8.75 -8.90 9.79
C THR A 20 8.83 -9.87 8.62
N ALA A 21 7.89 -9.78 7.68
CA ALA A 21 7.84 -10.74 6.57
C ALA A 21 8.78 -10.38 5.42
N ARG A 22 9.12 -9.10 5.23
CA ARG A 22 9.84 -8.66 4.02
C ARG A 22 11.20 -8.06 4.30
N LEU A 23 11.31 -7.08 5.22
CA LEU A 23 12.55 -6.34 5.43
C LEU A 23 13.52 -7.02 6.40
N ILE A 24 13.03 -7.49 7.54
CA ILE A 24 13.90 -8.12 8.55
C ILE A 24 14.68 -9.32 8.00
N PRO A 25 14.11 -10.22 7.18
CA PRO A 25 14.90 -11.33 6.61
C PRO A 25 16.09 -10.87 5.76
N GLU A 26 16.05 -9.63 5.28
CA GLU A 26 17.15 -9.03 4.49
C GLU A 26 18.03 -8.10 5.34
N GLY A 27 17.88 -8.13 6.66
CA GLY A 27 18.68 -7.31 7.57
C GLY A 27 18.25 -5.84 7.61
N LEU A 28 17.04 -5.53 7.19
CA LEU A 28 16.50 -4.17 7.13
C LEU A 28 15.31 -4.01 8.05
N GLN A 29 14.95 -2.77 8.35
CA GLN A 29 13.82 -2.46 9.24
C GLN A 29 13.14 -1.16 8.84
N VAL A 30 11.94 -0.95 9.36
CA VAL A 30 11.25 0.34 9.31
C VAL A 30 11.83 1.23 10.41
N LYS A 31 12.45 2.34 10.01
CA LYS A 31 13.13 3.26 10.95
C LYS A 31 12.17 4.26 11.56
N ASP A 32 11.13 4.63 10.83
CA ASP A 32 10.07 5.52 11.29
C ASP A 32 8.80 5.20 10.50
N ARG A 33 7.63 5.44 11.09
CA ARG A 33 6.34 5.12 10.48
C ARG A 33 5.31 6.15 10.94
N VAL A 34 4.80 6.92 10.00
CA VAL A 34 3.86 8.02 10.28
C VAL A 34 2.69 8.00 9.31
N LEU A 35 1.60 8.67 9.66
CA LEU A 35 0.45 8.82 8.80
C LEU A 35 0.76 9.75 7.63
N GLY A 36 0.36 9.36 6.41
CA GLY A 36 0.45 10.18 5.21
C GLY A 36 -0.93 10.39 4.58
N PHE A 37 -1.09 11.52 3.91
CA PHE A 37 -2.32 11.93 3.23
C PHE A 37 -2.00 12.44 1.83
N VAL A 38 -2.80 12.00 0.84
CA VAL A 38 -2.64 12.45 -0.55
C VAL A 38 -4.00 12.77 -1.14
N ALA A 39 -4.22 14.04 -1.47
CA ALA A 39 -5.42 14.47 -2.19
C ALA A 39 -5.29 14.20 -3.68
N GLY A 40 -6.43 14.00 -4.35
CA GLY A 40 -6.47 13.82 -5.80
C GLY A 40 -6.19 12.38 -6.26
N TRP A 41 -6.36 11.41 -5.38
CA TRP A 41 -6.19 9.99 -5.67
C TRP A 41 -7.32 9.19 -5.05
N GLN A 42 -7.65 8.04 -5.66
CA GLN A 42 -8.58 7.07 -5.09
C GLN A 42 -7.96 5.68 -5.00
N LEU A 43 -8.36 4.94 -3.99
CA LEU A 43 -7.98 3.54 -3.79
C LEU A 43 -8.98 2.64 -4.54
N VAL A 44 -8.45 1.72 -5.33
CA VAL A 44 -9.23 0.69 -6.02
C VAL A 44 -8.55 -0.67 -5.83
N PHE A 45 -9.31 -1.75 -5.96
CA PHE A 45 -8.79 -3.11 -5.90
C PHE A 45 -8.91 -3.75 -7.28
N ALA A 46 -8.31 -3.10 -8.25
CA ALA A 46 -8.49 -3.41 -9.68
C ALA A 46 -7.33 -4.18 -10.31
N LYS A 47 -6.25 -4.45 -9.56
CA LYS A 47 -5.12 -5.22 -10.09
C LYS A 47 -5.43 -6.70 -10.01
N PRO A 48 -5.57 -7.40 -11.16
CA PRO A 48 -5.91 -8.83 -11.15
C PRO A 48 -4.89 -9.66 -10.37
N TRP A 49 -5.39 -10.60 -9.60
CA TRP A 49 -4.59 -11.51 -8.78
C TRP A 49 -4.88 -12.94 -9.23
N ALA A 50 -4.00 -13.48 -10.07
CA ALA A 50 -4.24 -14.74 -10.75
C ALA A 50 -4.53 -15.93 -9.80
N LYS A 51 -3.95 -15.92 -8.60
CA LYS A 51 -4.16 -16.97 -7.60
C LYS A 51 -5.60 -17.03 -7.08
N PHE A 52 -6.33 -15.90 -7.10
CA PHE A 52 -7.70 -15.82 -6.56
C PHE A 52 -8.64 -15.32 -7.63
N ALA A 53 -9.47 -16.22 -8.17
CA ALA A 53 -10.44 -15.86 -9.20
C ALA A 53 -11.37 -14.73 -8.71
N GLY A 54 -11.45 -13.64 -9.46
CA GLY A 54 -12.19 -12.44 -9.07
C GLY A 54 -11.48 -11.56 -8.03
N GLY A 55 -10.28 -11.94 -7.62
CA GLY A 55 -9.48 -11.21 -6.63
C GLY A 55 -8.71 -10.05 -7.23
N GLY A 56 -8.73 -8.91 -6.52
CA GLY A 56 -8.01 -7.71 -6.90
C GLY A 56 -7.11 -7.19 -5.79
N ALA A 57 -5.88 -6.85 -6.16
CA ALA A 57 -4.95 -6.17 -5.28
C ALA A 57 -5.10 -4.65 -5.39
N ALA A 58 -4.60 -3.93 -4.39
CA ALA A 58 -4.75 -2.49 -4.28
C ALA A 58 -3.93 -1.75 -5.35
N HIS A 59 -4.53 -0.69 -5.85
CA HIS A 59 -3.92 0.29 -6.72
C HIS A 59 -4.51 1.65 -6.39
N ILE A 60 -3.77 2.70 -6.61
CA ILE A 60 -4.29 4.07 -6.53
C ILE A 60 -4.23 4.71 -7.91
N MET A 61 -5.24 5.51 -8.21
CA MET A 61 -5.31 6.21 -9.48
C MET A 61 -5.76 7.65 -9.26
N PRO A 62 -5.37 8.57 -10.16
CA PRO A 62 -5.80 9.96 -10.05
C PRO A 62 -7.32 10.09 -10.05
N TYR A 63 -7.84 10.86 -9.09
CA TYR A 63 -9.24 11.21 -9.01
C TYR A 63 -9.38 12.47 -8.18
N ALA A 64 -9.75 13.58 -8.84
CA ALA A 64 -9.67 14.92 -8.25
C ALA A 64 -10.56 15.14 -7.02
N GLN A 65 -11.64 14.35 -6.88
CA GLN A 65 -12.63 14.53 -5.81
C GLN A 65 -12.42 13.58 -4.63
N ASP A 66 -11.34 12.83 -4.62
CA ASP A 66 -11.06 11.91 -3.52
C ASP A 66 -9.68 12.18 -2.93
N ALA A 67 -9.41 11.52 -1.81
CA ALA A 67 -8.13 11.54 -1.13
C ALA A 67 -7.91 10.19 -0.44
N ILE A 68 -6.66 9.83 -0.26
CA ILE A 68 -6.29 8.59 0.42
C ILE A 68 -5.39 8.89 1.61
N TYR A 69 -5.45 7.99 2.58
CA TYR A 69 -4.46 7.90 3.65
C TYR A 69 -3.61 6.65 3.45
N GLY A 70 -2.43 6.66 4.01
CA GLY A 70 -1.56 5.51 4.06
C GLY A 70 -0.47 5.70 5.10
N THR A 71 0.46 4.77 5.15
CA THR A 71 1.59 4.86 6.07
C THR A 71 2.84 5.26 5.33
N LEU A 72 3.52 6.30 5.81
CA LEU A 72 4.86 6.68 5.36
C LEU A 72 5.87 5.93 6.22
N ASN A 73 6.72 5.16 5.57
CA ASN A 73 7.71 4.32 6.23
C ASN A 73 9.10 4.78 5.81
N LEU A 74 9.94 5.15 6.79
CA LEU A 74 11.32 5.49 6.52
C LEU A 74 12.14 4.20 6.51
N ILE A 75 12.74 3.90 5.37
CA ILE A 75 13.52 2.68 5.16
C ILE A 75 14.84 3.00 4.46
N ASP A 76 15.82 2.11 4.63
CA ASP A 76 17.01 2.14 3.79
C ASP A 76 16.60 1.94 2.32
N ALA A 77 17.21 2.67 1.40
CA ALA A 77 16.90 2.57 -0.02
C ALA A 77 17.02 1.15 -0.58
N ARG A 78 17.89 0.30 0.01
CA ARG A 78 17.98 -1.12 -0.35
C ARG A 78 16.67 -1.87 -0.07
N GLY A 79 15.85 -1.36 0.84
CA GLY A 79 14.53 -1.93 1.10
C GLY A 79 13.61 -1.85 -0.11
N LEU A 80 13.80 -0.86 -0.99
CA LEU A 80 13.04 -0.79 -2.24
C LEU A 80 13.38 -1.96 -3.17
N ASP A 81 14.63 -2.42 -3.19
CA ASP A 81 15.00 -3.59 -4.00
C ASP A 81 14.32 -4.85 -3.49
N VAL A 82 14.15 -4.96 -2.17
CA VAL A 82 13.38 -6.04 -1.55
C VAL A 82 11.92 -5.95 -1.97
N LEU A 83 11.32 -4.77 -1.82
CA LEU A 83 9.90 -4.55 -2.15
C LEU A 83 9.62 -4.75 -3.65
N ASP A 84 10.55 -4.38 -4.53
CA ASP A 84 10.42 -4.62 -5.97
C ASP A 84 10.14 -6.09 -6.28
N ARG A 85 10.80 -7.00 -5.56
CA ARG A 85 10.57 -8.44 -5.76
C ARG A 85 9.15 -8.85 -5.35
N TYR A 86 8.66 -8.36 -4.23
CA TYR A 86 7.30 -8.65 -3.77
C TYR A 86 6.22 -7.99 -4.62
N GLU A 87 6.52 -6.81 -5.18
CA GLU A 87 5.59 -6.09 -6.06
C GLU A 87 5.66 -6.59 -7.51
N GLY A 88 6.59 -7.48 -7.82
CA GLY A 88 6.73 -8.04 -9.16
C GLY A 88 7.14 -7.01 -10.20
N VAL A 89 8.02 -6.08 -9.85
CA VAL A 89 8.46 -5.01 -10.77
C VAL A 89 9.11 -5.59 -12.01
N ALA A 90 9.97 -6.59 -11.86
CA ALA A 90 10.62 -7.24 -13.01
C ALA A 90 9.62 -7.93 -13.94
N GLY A 91 8.49 -8.39 -13.42
CA GLY A 91 7.41 -9.01 -14.20
C GLY A 91 6.37 -8.03 -14.73
N GLY A 92 6.54 -6.73 -14.51
CA GLY A 92 5.62 -5.70 -14.99
C GLY A 92 4.31 -5.62 -14.21
N HIS A 93 4.25 -6.10 -12.96
CA HIS A 93 3.03 -6.06 -12.16
C HIS A 93 2.82 -4.71 -11.48
N TYR A 94 3.88 -4.15 -10.91
CA TYR A 94 3.89 -2.81 -10.32
C TYR A 94 5.17 -2.08 -10.73
N ARG A 95 5.15 -0.76 -10.62
CA ARG A 95 6.32 0.09 -10.86
C ARG A 95 6.48 1.11 -9.75
N ARG A 96 7.72 1.49 -9.47
CA ARG A 96 8.00 2.62 -8.57
C ARG A 96 7.58 3.92 -9.23
N ALA A 97 7.07 4.85 -8.43
CA ALA A 97 6.77 6.20 -8.88
C ALA A 97 7.05 7.18 -7.74
N PRO A 98 7.40 8.45 -8.06
CA PRO A 98 7.49 9.48 -7.03
C PRO A 98 6.08 9.92 -6.61
N LEU A 99 5.93 10.25 -5.33
CA LEU A 99 4.66 10.77 -4.82
C LEU A 99 4.95 11.75 -3.68
N ARG A 100 4.34 12.92 -3.74
CA ARG A 100 4.40 13.91 -2.66
C ARG A 100 3.27 13.62 -1.69
N VAL A 101 3.62 13.44 -0.41
CA VAL A 101 2.69 13.04 0.64
C VAL A 101 2.71 14.08 1.75
N MET A 102 1.52 14.49 2.21
CA MET A 102 1.39 15.42 3.31
C MET A 102 1.36 14.68 4.65
N LEU A 103 2.03 15.25 5.64
CA LEU A 103 1.93 14.83 7.04
C LEU A 103 0.77 15.61 7.66
N PRO A 104 -0.37 14.94 8.02
CA PRO A 104 -1.56 15.69 8.47
C PRO A 104 -1.36 16.52 9.73
N LEU A 105 -0.47 16.09 10.65
CA LEU A 105 -0.28 16.79 11.91
C LEU A 105 0.50 18.09 11.75
N SER A 106 1.46 18.15 10.82
CA SER A 106 2.30 19.34 10.63
C SER A 106 1.96 20.15 9.38
N GLY A 107 1.31 19.49 8.39
CA GLY A 107 1.10 20.08 7.08
C GLY A 107 2.32 20.01 6.17
N ASP A 108 3.44 19.46 6.66
CA ASP A 108 4.63 19.29 5.83
C ASP A 108 4.39 18.30 4.69
N VAL A 109 5.09 18.52 3.59
CA VAL A 109 5.06 17.63 2.43
C VAL A 109 6.39 16.93 2.29
N VAL A 110 6.37 15.61 2.16
CA VAL A 110 7.59 14.82 1.95
C VAL A 110 7.55 14.14 0.58
N GLU A 111 8.72 14.03 -0.03
CA GLU A 111 8.88 13.23 -1.24
C GLU A 111 8.98 11.75 -0.85
N SER A 112 8.22 10.91 -1.53
CA SER A 112 8.18 9.48 -1.25
C SER A 112 8.23 8.65 -2.53
N VAL A 113 8.42 7.35 -2.35
CA VAL A 113 8.27 6.34 -3.40
C VAL A 113 7.00 5.56 -3.14
N VAL A 114 6.22 5.33 -4.18
CA VAL A 114 5.01 4.53 -4.15
C VAL A 114 5.07 3.48 -5.26
N TYR A 115 4.35 2.37 -5.08
CA TYR A 115 4.17 1.37 -6.14
C TYR A 115 2.80 1.55 -6.79
N LEU A 116 2.81 1.68 -8.11
CA LEU A 116 1.58 1.79 -8.92
C LEU A 116 1.46 0.55 -9.80
N ALA A 117 0.25 0.02 -9.92
CA ALA A 117 0.02 -1.16 -10.75
C ALA A 117 0.22 -0.83 -12.23
N ASP A 118 0.86 -1.76 -12.92
CA ASP A 118 1.01 -1.76 -14.36
C ASP A 118 0.08 -2.79 -14.99
N GLY A 119 -0.13 -2.67 -16.30
CA GLY A 119 -0.96 -3.59 -17.07
C GLY A 119 -2.45 -3.28 -16.96
N GLU A 120 -3.26 -4.23 -17.36
CA GLU A 120 -4.71 -4.06 -17.36
C GLU A 120 -5.27 -4.06 -15.95
N LEU A 121 -6.22 -3.17 -15.70
CA LEU A 121 -6.97 -3.07 -14.45
C LEU A 121 -8.41 -3.50 -14.70
N ASP A 122 -9.01 -4.16 -13.73
CA ASP A 122 -10.40 -4.62 -13.79
C ASP A 122 -11.15 -4.09 -12.55
N PRO A 123 -12.02 -3.09 -12.72
CA PRO A 123 -12.74 -2.48 -11.59
C PRO A 123 -13.82 -3.38 -10.99
N SER A 124 -14.14 -4.53 -11.62
CA SER A 124 -15.10 -5.50 -11.08
C SER A 124 -14.51 -6.40 -10.00
N LEU A 125 -13.19 -6.40 -9.84
CA LEU A 125 -12.50 -7.26 -8.87
C LEU A 125 -12.75 -6.79 -7.44
N LYS A 126 -12.61 -7.74 -6.51
CA LYS A 126 -12.79 -7.49 -5.08
C LYS A 126 -11.58 -8.00 -4.31
N PRO A 127 -11.17 -7.31 -3.25
CA PRO A 127 -10.06 -7.81 -2.44
C PRO A 127 -10.46 -9.09 -1.70
N PRO A 128 -9.58 -10.10 -1.65
CA PRO A 128 -9.76 -11.19 -0.70
C PRO A 128 -9.80 -10.64 0.72
N ARG A 129 -10.59 -11.24 1.61
CA ARG A 129 -10.75 -10.73 2.98
C ARG A 129 -9.42 -10.61 3.72
N PHE A 130 -8.55 -11.63 3.62
CA PHE A 130 -7.24 -11.57 4.29
C PHE A 130 -6.42 -10.38 3.81
N TYR A 131 -6.53 -10.02 2.52
CA TYR A 131 -5.79 -8.90 1.94
C TYR A 131 -6.29 -7.57 2.51
N LEU A 132 -7.62 -7.37 2.56
CA LEU A 132 -8.18 -6.19 3.18
C LEU A 132 -7.80 -6.08 4.66
N ASP A 133 -7.69 -7.20 5.37
CA ASP A 133 -7.26 -7.22 6.75
C ASP A 133 -5.83 -6.65 6.93
N HIS A 134 -4.96 -6.83 5.94
CA HIS A 134 -3.64 -6.18 5.98
C HIS A 134 -3.73 -4.66 5.87
N LEU A 135 -4.66 -4.13 5.08
CA LEU A 135 -4.90 -2.68 5.04
C LEU A 135 -5.44 -2.19 6.39
N LEU A 136 -6.40 -2.92 6.95
CA LEU A 136 -7.00 -2.59 8.25
C LEU A 136 -6.00 -2.67 9.40
N ALA A 137 -4.92 -3.44 9.26
CA ALA A 137 -3.85 -3.48 10.25
C ALA A 137 -3.11 -2.15 10.41
N GLY A 138 -3.31 -1.21 9.49
CA GLY A 138 -2.80 0.17 9.61
C GLY A 138 -3.66 1.09 10.48
N ARG A 139 -4.71 0.56 11.11
CA ARG A 139 -5.68 1.36 11.90
C ARG A 139 -5.08 2.09 13.08
N ASP A 140 -3.92 1.69 13.55
CA ASP A 140 -3.18 2.39 14.59
C ASP A 140 -2.82 3.83 14.18
N LEU A 141 -2.63 4.09 12.88
CA LEU A 141 -2.34 5.41 12.33
C LEU A 141 -3.51 6.02 11.56
N LEU A 142 -4.34 5.20 10.91
CA LEU A 142 -5.40 5.68 10.02
C LEU A 142 -6.54 6.36 10.80
N PRO A 143 -7.11 7.47 10.28
CA PRO A 143 -8.31 8.05 10.85
C PRO A 143 -9.48 7.05 10.88
N ALA A 144 -10.34 7.15 11.89
CA ALA A 144 -11.45 6.23 12.08
C ALA A 144 -12.43 6.21 10.89
N ASP A 145 -12.69 7.34 10.26
CA ASP A 145 -13.57 7.42 9.10
C ASP A 145 -12.95 6.75 7.87
N TYR A 146 -11.63 6.81 7.70
CA TYR A 146 -10.95 6.09 6.64
C TYR A 146 -10.98 4.58 6.88
N VAL A 147 -10.78 4.14 8.12
CA VAL A 147 -10.93 2.73 8.49
C VAL A 147 -12.33 2.23 8.14
N ALA A 148 -13.37 3.02 8.44
CA ALA A 148 -14.74 2.69 8.08
C ALA A 148 -14.93 2.57 6.56
N ARG A 149 -14.29 3.43 5.77
CA ARG A 149 -14.31 3.33 4.30
C ARG A 149 -13.68 2.03 3.83
N LEU A 150 -12.55 1.61 4.41
CA LEU A 150 -11.91 0.35 4.07
C LEU A 150 -12.81 -0.84 4.41
N GLU A 151 -13.43 -0.83 5.58
CA GLU A 151 -14.34 -1.89 6.02
C GLU A 151 -15.59 -2.01 5.13
N ALA A 152 -15.96 -0.93 4.45
CA ALA A 152 -17.13 -0.91 3.56
C ALA A 152 -16.89 -1.58 2.21
N PHE A 153 -15.65 -1.89 1.83
CA PHE A 153 -15.38 -2.61 0.60
C PHE A 153 -15.94 -4.04 0.66
N GLU A 154 -16.62 -4.45 -0.41
CA GLU A 154 -16.98 -5.86 -0.57
C GLU A 154 -15.73 -6.71 -0.75
N THR A 155 -15.71 -7.87 -0.14
CA THR A 155 -14.56 -8.78 -0.19
C THR A 155 -14.96 -10.15 -0.72
N LEU A 156 -13.98 -10.86 -1.26
CA LEU A 156 -14.11 -12.30 -1.50
C LEU A 156 -13.89 -13.04 -0.17
N PRO A 157 -14.66 -14.13 0.08
CA PRO A 157 -14.55 -14.89 1.34
C PRO A 157 -13.31 -15.79 1.34
N VAL A 158 -12.14 -15.21 1.18
CA VAL A 158 -10.84 -15.86 1.25
C VAL A 158 -10.11 -15.27 2.46
N PHE A 159 -9.93 -16.09 3.51
CA PHE A 159 -9.49 -15.61 4.82
C PHE A 159 -8.02 -15.87 5.11
N SER A 160 -7.33 -16.56 4.22
CA SER A 160 -5.88 -16.75 4.30
C SER A 160 -5.29 -16.86 2.91
N GLU A 161 -4.02 -16.50 2.79
CA GLU A 161 -3.31 -16.58 1.51
C GLU A 161 -3.00 -18.03 1.09
N GLY A 162 -3.03 -18.93 2.04
CA GLY A 162 -2.82 -20.36 1.80
C GLY A 162 -1.71 -20.96 2.60
#